data_56aeedee1379b092a8644a4a514ed989
#
_entry.id   56aeedee1379b092a8644a4a514ed989
#
_cell.length_a   1.000
_cell.length_b   1.000
_cell.length_c   1.000
_cell.angle_alpha   90.00
_cell.angle_beta   90.00
_cell.angle_gamma   90.00
#
_symmetry.space_group_name_H-M   'P 1'
#
loop_
_entity.id
_entity.type
_entity.pdbx_description
1 polymer ?
#
loop_
_entity_poly.entity_id
_entity_poly.type
_entity_poly.pdbx_seq_one_letter_code
_entity_poly.pdbx_strand_id
1 'polypeptide(L)'
;MRMVDLIEYKKNNGEFNQQQIQFIIDGYVDGSIPDYQMSALLMAICFQGLTAKETAMLTQAMEYSGDIIDLSKIEGVKVDKHSTGGVGDKTSLVLGPIVAACGGKMAKMSGRGLGHTGGTLDKLESIPGFNIYVSEEDFIQQVNDIGLAIIGQSATLVPADKKIYALRDVTGTVSCIPLIASSIMSKKLASGADTILLDVKYGNGAFMQTLEDAKKLAQTMIDIGKHCHKDTRATISSMSQPLGKAIGNSLEVIEAIETLKGNGPQDLEELCLKAGSTMLVQAKLYQDEKEAYKALQEVISNGKALEKLKEMVQRQGGDVSYIENPELFEKPSVIMEITSKETGYVKALEAKNLGIVSMKLGGGRMTKDEDVDHAVGLVLNKKIGDHVEIGETLLTVYARNKVSQEIIEEIYQSYTIVDEFVEKPILIEEIVK
;
A
#
# COMPACT_ATOMS: atom_id res chain seq x y z
N MET A 1 -22.22 19.84 24.86
CA MET A 1 -20.92 20.13 24.26
C MET A 1 -21.15 20.95 23.00
N ARG A 2 -20.33 21.98 22.68
CA ARG A 2 -20.44 22.69 21.40
C ARG A 2 -19.13 22.50 20.66
N MET A 3 -19.19 22.29 19.35
CA MET A 3 -18.00 22.04 18.54
C MET A 3 -16.99 23.19 18.57
N VAL A 4 -17.48 24.45 18.60
CA VAL A 4 -16.63 25.65 18.70
C VAL A 4 -15.78 25.64 19.98
N ASP A 5 -16.30 25.18 21.12
CA ASP A 5 -15.55 25.11 22.38
C ASP A 5 -14.43 24.08 22.30
N LEU A 6 -14.65 22.97 21.58
CA LEU A 6 -13.65 21.93 21.35
C LEU A 6 -12.54 22.40 20.41
N ILE A 7 -12.89 23.16 19.34
CA ILE A 7 -11.93 23.78 18.44
C ILE A 7 -11.02 24.75 19.22
N GLU A 8 -11.62 25.66 20.00
CA GLU A 8 -10.85 26.61 20.83
C GLU A 8 -9.99 25.89 21.88
N TYR A 9 -10.51 24.82 22.48
CA TYR A 9 -9.78 24.01 23.45
C TYR A 9 -8.53 23.38 22.79
N LYS A 10 -8.67 22.75 21.62
CA LYS A 10 -7.54 22.13 20.88
C LYS A 10 -6.57 23.18 20.36
N LYS A 11 -7.05 24.26 19.80
CA LYS A 11 -6.25 25.39 19.33
C LYS A 11 -5.32 25.93 20.44
N ASN A 12 -5.76 25.89 21.71
CA ASN A 12 -4.99 26.28 22.86
C ASN A 12 -4.25 25.10 23.54
N ASN A 13 -3.92 24.05 22.77
CA ASN A 13 -3.19 22.86 23.20
C ASN A 13 -3.90 22.03 24.30
N GLY A 14 -5.24 22.05 24.32
CA GLY A 14 -6.02 21.20 25.21
C GLY A 14 -5.93 19.72 24.79
N GLU A 15 -5.98 18.82 25.76
CA GLU A 15 -6.00 17.36 25.53
C GLU A 15 -7.43 16.83 25.65
N PHE A 16 -7.94 16.19 24.58
CA PHE A 16 -9.29 15.64 24.54
C PHE A 16 -9.43 14.38 25.41
N ASN A 17 -10.59 14.25 26.06
CA ASN A 17 -11.02 13.01 26.67
C ASN A 17 -11.90 12.17 25.72
N GLN A 18 -12.20 10.93 26.15
CA GLN A 18 -13.01 9.98 25.36
C GLN A 18 -14.38 10.54 24.95
N GLN A 19 -15.08 11.24 25.85
CA GLN A 19 -16.41 11.79 25.57
C GLN A 19 -16.37 12.90 24.52
N GLN A 20 -15.32 13.73 24.53
CA GLN A 20 -15.14 14.79 23.57
C GLN A 20 -14.84 14.22 22.16
N ILE A 21 -13.98 13.23 22.07
CA ILE A 21 -13.67 12.56 20.81
C ILE A 21 -14.90 11.85 20.26
N GLN A 22 -15.62 11.12 21.10
CA GLN A 22 -16.84 10.44 20.67
C GLN A 22 -17.90 11.44 20.14
N PHE A 23 -18.11 12.55 20.84
CA PHE A 23 -19.01 13.61 20.39
C PHE A 23 -18.62 14.18 19.01
N ILE A 24 -17.31 14.37 18.77
CA ILE A 24 -16.79 14.87 17.49
C ILE A 24 -17.08 13.89 16.36
N ILE A 25 -16.79 12.61 16.58
CA ILE A 25 -16.92 11.58 15.54
C ILE A 25 -18.40 11.30 15.25
N ASP A 26 -19.22 11.08 16.27
CA ASP A 26 -20.65 10.82 16.10
C ASP A 26 -21.34 12.00 15.39
N GLY A 27 -21.08 13.22 15.86
CA GLY A 27 -21.69 14.41 15.27
C GLY A 27 -21.20 14.72 13.85
N TYR A 28 -19.98 14.29 13.49
CA TYR A 28 -19.53 14.42 12.11
C TYR A 28 -20.13 13.35 11.19
N VAL A 29 -20.29 12.12 11.70
CA VAL A 29 -20.90 11.02 10.94
C VAL A 29 -22.36 11.29 10.67
N ASP A 30 -23.14 11.73 11.68
CA ASP A 30 -24.57 12.03 11.56
C ASP A 30 -24.88 13.37 10.86
N GLY A 31 -23.87 14.23 10.66
CA GLY A 31 -23.99 15.53 9.98
C GLY A 31 -24.41 16.70 10.87
N SER A 32 -24.50 16.53 12.18
CA SER A 32 -24.75 17.62 13.15
C SER A 32 -23.54 18.56 13.30
N ILE A 33 -22.32 18.05 13.00
CA ILE A 33 -21.10 18.86 12.88
C ILE A 33 -20.81 19.09 11.40
N PRO A 34 -20.85 20.33 10.91
CA PRO A 34 -20.62 20.65 9.51
C PRO A 34 -19.12 20.66 9.15
N ASP A 35 -18.81 20.51 7.85
CA ASP A 35 -17.45 20.42 7.31
C ASP A 35 -16.55 21.58 7.73
N TYR A 36 -17.05 22.83 7.77
CA TYR A 36 -16.26 23.97 8.15
C TYR A 36 -15.77 23.92 9.61
N GLN A 37 -16.58 23.35 10.53
CA GLN A 37 -16.16 23.16 11.92
C GLN A 37 -15.15 22.01 12.03
N MET A 38 -15.40 20.91 11.31
CA MET A 38 -14.46 19.80 11.28
C MET A 38 -13.12 20.22 10.65
N SER A 39 -13.13 20.98 9.55
CA SER A 39 -11.89 21.54 8.94
C SER A 39 -11.09 22.37 9.93
N ALA A 40 -11.75 23.23 10.71
CA ALA A 40 -11.09 24.04 11.73
C ALA A 40 -10.45 23.18 12.82
N LEU A 41 -11.14 22.11 13.27
CA LEU A 41 -10.57 21.19 14.23
C LEU A 41 -9.38 20.41 13.67
N LEU A 42 -9.49 19.88 12.45
CA LEU A 42 -8.40 19.16 11.79
C LEU A 42 -7.16 20.02 11.65
N MET A 43 -7.33 21.31 11.30
CA MET A 43 -6.22 22.25 11.23
C MET A 43 -5.62 22.56 12.62
N ALA A 44 -6.45 22.70 13.66
CA ALA A 44 -5.98 22.85 15.04
C ALA A 44 -5.14 21.63 15.46
N ILE A 45 -5.58 20.41 15.10
CA ILE A 45 -4.83 19.16 15.33
C ILE A 45 -3.51 19.17 14.56
N CYS A 46 -3.47 19.67 13.33
CA CYS A 46 -2.22 19.74 12.55
C CYS A 46 -1.16 20.62 13.23
N PHE A 47 -1.57 21.71 13.86
CA PHE A 47 -0.65 22.62 14.55
C PHE A 47 -0.27 22.16 15.96
N GLN A 48 -1.21 21.61 16.72
CA GLN A 48 -1.00 21.25 18.13
C GLN A 48 -0.62 19.76 18.33
N GLY A 49 -0.89 18.91 17.33
CA GLY A 49 -0.75 17.47 17.43
C GLY A 49 -1.86 16.82 18.26
N LEU A 50 -1.74 15.51 18.43
CA LEU A 50 -2.49 14.70 19.38
C LEU A 50 -1.50 13.91 20.23
N THR A 51 -1.80 13.72 21.51
CA THR A 51 -1.07 12.76 22.34
C THR A 51 -1.31 11.33 21.83
N ALA A 52 -0.46 10.38 22.22
CA ALA A 52 -0.66 8.97 21.89
C ALA A 52 -2.04 8.45 22.34
N LYS A 53 -2.49 8.90 23.51
CA LYS A 53 -3.80 8.57 24.08
C LYS A 53 -4.95 9.15 23.25
N GLU A 54 -4.88 10.44 22.88
CA GLU A 54 -5.88 11.08 22.00
C GLU A 54 -5.95 10.38 20.65
N THR A 55 -4.78 10.07 20.06
CA THR A 55 -4.70 9.40 18.74
C THR A 55 -5.34 8.01 18.80
N ALA A 56 -5.12 7.24 19.86
CA ALA A 56 -5.73 5.95 20.06
C ALA A 56 -7.26 6.06 20.26
N MET A 57 -7.71 7.00 21.08
CA MET A 57 -9.15 7.25 21.30
C MET A 57 -9.85 7.70 20.00
N LEU A 58 -9.21 8.57 19.20
CA LEU A 58 -9.72 8.98 17.89
C LEU A 58 -9.84 7.78 16.95
N THR A 59 -8.79 6.94 16.91
CA THR A 59 -8.77 5.74 16.08
C THR A 59 -9.91 4.80 16.44
N GLN A 60 -10.12 4.54 17.72
CA GLN A 60 -11.22 3.68 18.19
C GLN A 60 -12.61 4.27 17.90
N ALA A 61 -12.81 5.58 18.12
CA ALA A 61 -14.06 6.22 17.77
C ALA A 61 -14.36 6.12 16.26
N MET A 62 -13.34 6.23 15.42
CA MET A 62 -13.47 6.03 13.97
C MET A 62 -13.73 4.56 13.62
N GLU A 63 -13.02 3.61 14.23
CA GLU A 63 -13.21 2.16 14.07
C GLU A 63 -14.66 1.77 14.30
N TYR A 64 -15.24 2.20 15.43
CA TYR A 64 -16.62 1.87 15.82
C TYR A 64 -17.69 2.77 15.17
N SER A 65 -17.33 3.64 14.24
CA SER A 65 -18.31 4.47 13.53
C SER A 65 -19.14 3.72 12.49
N GLY A 66 -18.79 2.48 12.17
CA GLY A 66 -19.46 1.62 11.18
C GLY A 66 -19.34 0.15 11.52
N ASP A 67 -19.42 -0.69 10.49
CA ASP A 67 -19.34 -2.14 10.65
C ASP A 67 -17.91 -2.58 11.01
N ILE A 68 -17.84 -3.63 11.82
CA ILE A 68 -16.60 -4.35 12.15
C ILE A 68 -16.74 -5.77 11.62
N ILE A 69 -15.72 -6.23 10.90
CA ILE A 69 -15.74 -7.59 10.35
C ILE A 69 -15.37 -8.60 11.43
N ASP A 70 -16.24 -9.58 11.63
CA ASP A 70 -15.99 -10.67 12.57
C ASP A 70 -15.27 -11.83 11.90
N LEU A 71 -13.97 -11.88 12.08
CA LEU A 71 -13.13 -12.97 11.59
C LEU A 71 -12.97 -14.14 12.58
N SER A 72 -13.77 -14.21 13.63
CA SER A 72 -13.68 -15.28 14.65
C SER A 72 -13.91 -16.70 14.10
N LYS A 73 -14.62 -16.81 12.97
CA LYS A 73 -14.86 -18.07 12.25
C LYS A 73 -13.65 -18.55 11.44
N ILE A 74 -12.60 -17.73 11.32
CA ILE A 74 -11.34 -18.15 10.68
C ILE A 74 -10.46 -18.78 11.75
N GLU A 75 -10.07 -20.03 11.52
CA GLU A 75 -9.18 -20.76 12.42
C GLU A 75 -7.74 -20.21 12.36
N GLY A 76 -7.11 -20.07 13.52
CA GLY A 76 -5.74 -19.56 13.66
C GLY A 76 -5.66 -18.04 13.75
N VAL A 77 -4.43 -17.54 13.74
CA VAL A 77 -4.14 -16.09 13.83
C VAL A 77 -4.27 -15.45 12.46
N LYS A 78 -5.16 -14.45 12.36
CA LYS A 78 -5.36 -13.66 11.14
C LYS A 78 -4.34 -12.54 11.08
N VAL A 79 -3.54 -12.56 10.01
CA VAL A 79 -2.52 -11.55 9.74
C VAL A 79 -2.97 -10.60 8.64
N ASP A 80 -2.68 -9.31 8.78
CA ASP A 80 -2.89 -8.33 7.71
C ASP A 80 -1.63 -7.47 7.51
N LYS A 81 -1.43 -6.98 6.30
CA LYS A 81 -0.36 -6.06 5.94
C LYS A 81 -0.95 -4.78 5.35
N HIS A 82 -0.48 -3.64 5.83
CA HIS A 82 -0.78 -2.35 5.24
C HIS A 82 0.49 -1.67 4.73
N SER A 83 0.45 -1.14 3.52
CA SER A 83 1.48 -0.23 3.01
C SER A 83 0.97 1.19 3.06
N THR A 84 1.83 2.14 3.43
CA THR A 84 1.50 3.58 3.33
C THR A 84 1.44 4.06 1.89
N GLY A 85 1.71 3.18 0.92
CA GLY A 85 1.63 3.45 -0.51
C GLY A 85 2.95 3.89 -1.12
N GLY A 86 3.06 3.66 -2.40
CA GLY A 86 4.24 4.01 -3.19
C GLY A 86 4.08 3.63 -4.65
N VAL A 87 5.10 3.86 -5.44
CA VAL A 87 5.13 3.58 -6.87
C VAL A 87 5.64 2.15 -7.11
N GLY A 88 4.89 1.35 -7.86
CA GLY A 88 5.23 -0.04 -8.09
C GLY A 88 5.02 -0.96 -6.87
N ASP A 89 4.22 -0.54 -5.89
CA ASP A 89 3.96 -1.35 -4.69
C ASP A 89 2.96 -2.47 -4.97
N LYS A 90 3.47 -3.58 -5.43
CA LYS A 90 2.77 -4.86 -5.66
C LYS A 90 2.98 -5.88 -4.56
N THR A 91 3.55 -5.48 -3.42
CA THR A 91 3.93 -6.39 -2.32
C THR A 91 2.80 -7.30 -1.87
N SER A 92 1.54 -6.84 -1.85
CA SER A 92 0.40 -7.67 -1.44
C SER A 92 0.17 -8.88 -2.35
N LEU A 93 0.50 -8.77 -3.65
CA LEU A 93 0.32 -9.84 -4.64
C LEU A 93 1.39 -10.94 -4.52
N VAL A 94 2.53 -10.63 -3.94
CA VAL A 94 3.61 -11.60 -3.64
C VAL A 94 3.50 -12.10 -2.21
N LEU A 95 3.34 -11.17 -1.26
CA LEU A 95 3.33 -11.46 0.17
C LEU A 95 2.17 -12.36 0.59
N GLY A 96 0.95 -12.08 0.06
CA GLY A 96 -0.23 -12.90 0.37
C GLY A 96 -0.01 -14.38 0.05
N PRO A 97 0.33 -14.73 -1.20
CA PRO A 97 0.61 -16.09 -1.61
C PRO A 97 1.72 -16.79 -0.81
N ILE A 98 2.87 -16.13 -0.56
CA ILE A 98 3.99 -16.76 0.17
C ILE A 98 3.62 -17.02 1.65
N VAL A 99 2.92 -16.10 2.29
CA VAL A 99 2.46 -16.26 3.68
C VAL A 99 1.41 -17.35 3.78
N ALA A 100 0.44 -17.40 2.86
CA ALA A 100 -0.58 -18.45 2.82
C ALA A 100 0.02 -19.84 2.52
N ALA A 101 1.02 -19.94 1.64
CA ALA A 101 1.71 -21.18 1.33
C ALA A 101 2.48 -21.75 2.55
N CYS A 102 2.87 -20.89 3.49
CA CYS A 102 3.47 -21.26 4.77
C CYS A 102 2.43 -21.49 5.89
N GLY A 103 1.13 -21.52 5.58
CA GLY A 103 0.04 -21.79 6.54
C GLY A 103 -0.54 -20.53 7.21
N GLY A 104 -0.11 -19.33 6.83
CA GLY A 104 -0.67 -18.08 7.34
C GLY A 104 -2.10 -17.84 6.87
N LYS A 105 -2.89 -17.10 7.65
CA LYS A 105 -4.28 -16.73 7.34
C LYS A 105 -4.34 -15.23 7.06
N MET A 106 -4.32 -14.87 5.78
CA MET A 106 -4.33 -13.45 5.35
C MET A 106 -5.72 -13.06 4.84
N ALA A 107 -6.51 -12.47 5.72
CA ALA A 107 -7.84 -11.91 5.43
C ALA A 107 -7.69 -10.42 5.14
N LYS A 108 -7.40 -10.05 3.87
CA LYS A 108 -6.99 -8.70 3.52
C LYS A 108 -8.11 -7.89 2.88
N MET A 109 -8.37 -6.70 3.45
CA MET A 109 -9.13 -5.64 2.77
C MET A 109 -8.17 -4.58 2.22
N SER A 110 -8.38 -4.21 0.96
CA SER A 110 -7.54 -3.25 0.25
C SER A 110 -8.37 -2.15 -0.42
N GLY A 111 -7.67 -1.14 -0.94
CA GLY A 111 -8.27 -0.01 -1.65
C GLY A 111 -7.84 0.08 -3.12
N ARG A 112 -8.54 0.94 -3.86
CA ARG A 112 -8.13 1.38 -5.21
C ARG A 112 -7.04 2.42 -5.12
N GLY A 113 -6.26 2.58 -6.18
CA GLY A 113 -5.27 3.64 -6.32
C GLY A 113 -5.90 4.99 -6.64
N LEU A 114 -5.22 6.04 -6.23
CA LEU A 114 -5.53 7.42 -6.60
C LEU A 114 -4.23 8.21 -6.75
N GLY A 115 -4.18 9.07 -7.76
CA GLY A 115 -2.98 9.85 -8.06
C GLY A 115 -1.83 8.97 -8.55
N HIS A 116 -0.63 9.25 -8.07
CA HIS A 116 0.62 8.59 -8.50
C HIS A 116 0.86 7.19 -7.92
N THR A 117 0.00 6.73 -7.01
CA THR A 117 0.14 5.41 -6.38
C THR A 117 -0.84 4.41 -6.98
N GLY A 118 -0.37 3.21 -7.35
CA GLY A 118 -1.22 2.14 -7.86
C GLY A 118 -1.99 1.41 -6.74
N GLY A 119 -3.27 1.07 -6.99
CA GLY A 119 -4.10 0.31 -6.05
C GLY A 119 -3.96 -1.19 -6.21
N THR A 120 -3.97 -1.92 -5.10
CA THR A 120 -3.94 -3.40 -5.12
C THR A 120 -5.16 -3.97 -5.86
N LEU A 121 -6.34 -3.35 -5.68
CA LEU A 121 -7.56 -3.81 -6.33
C LEU A 121 -7.52 -3.58 -7.85
N ASP A 122 -7.01 -2.43 -8.30
CA ASP A 122 -6.88 -2.13 -9.73
C ASP A 122 -5.95 -3.12 -10.44
N LYS A 123 -4.91 -3.58 -9.76
CA LYS A 123 -4.01 -4.62 -10.25
C LYS A 123 -4.72 -5.96 -10.38
N LEU A 124 -5.45 -6.38 -9.36
CA LEU A 124 -6.22 -7.63 -9.38
C LEU A 124 -7.34 -7.60 -10.43
N GLU A 125 -8.01 -6.48 -10.63
CA GLU A 125 -9.05 -6.30 -11.66
C GLU A 125 -8.48 -6.34 -13.09
N SER A 126 -7.15 -6.22 -13.26
CA SER A 126 -6.52 -6.47 -14.56
C SER A 126 -6.57 -7.96 -14.98
N ILE A 127 -6.83 -8.87 -14.03
CA ILE A 127 -7.05 -10.28 -14.31
C ILE A 127 -8.53 -10.45 -14.70
N PRO A 128 -8.85 -10.89 -15.93
CA PRO A 128 -10.22 -11.02 -16.39
C PRO A 128 -11.09 -11.84 -15.44
N GLY A 129 -12.27 -11.32 -15.11
CA GLY A 129 -13.24 -11.99 -14.25
C GLY A 129 -12.96 -11.90 -12.74
N PHE A 130 -11.81 -11.36 -12.31
CA PHE A 130 -11.49 -11.28 -10.90
C PHE A 130 -12.48 -10.38 -10.15
N ASN A 131 -13.16 -10.95 -9.13
CA ASN A 131 -14.14 -10.23 -8.33
C ASN A 131 -13.55 -9.78 -6.99
N ILE A 132 -13.50 -8.47 -6.79
CA ILE A 132 -13.05 -7.85 -5.54
C ILE A 132 -14.17 -7.70 -4.50
N TYR A 133 -15.43 -7.96 -4.89
CA TYR A 133 -16.61 -7.83 -4.04
C TYR A 133 -17.22 -9.22 -3.78
N VAL A 134 -16.72 -9.92 -2.78
CA VAL A 134 -17.26 -11.18 -2.32
C VAL A 134 -18.04 -10.99 -1.02
N SER A 135 -18.98 -11.88 -0.71
CA SER A 135 -19.71 -11.83 0.55
C SER A 135 -18.75 -12.05 1.73
N GLU A 136 -19.13 -11.60 2.93
CA GLU A 136 -18.36 -11.85 4.14
C GLU A 136 -18.22 -13.35 4.42
N GLU A 137 -19.28 -14.13 4.16
CA GLU A 137 -19.27 -15.58 4.32
C GLU A 137 -18.27 -16.25 3.38
N ASP A 138 -18.28 -15.90 2.07
CA ASP A 138 -17.33 -16.43 1.09
C ASP A 138 -15.91 -15.99 1.39
N PHE A 139 -15.71 -14.77 1.86
CA PHE A 139 -14.40 -14.25 2.28
C PHE A 139 -13.81 -15.08 3.43
N ILE A 140 -14.60 -15.33 4.47
CA ILE A 140 -14.22 -16.15 5.62
C ILE A 140 -13.92 -17.59 5.18
N GLN A 141 -14.84 -18.18 4.37
CA GLN A 141 -14.67 -19.53 3.88
C GLN A 141 -13.41 -19.67 3.02
N GLN A 142 -13.15 -18.72 2.13
CA GLN A 142 -11.96 -18.74 1.29
C GLN A 142 -10.66 -18.68 2.14
N VAL A 143 -10.61 -17.82 3.16
CA VAL A 143 -9.41 -17.76 4.02
C VAL A 143 -9.24 -19.04 4.84
N ASN A 144 -10.33 -19.67 5.29
CA ASN A 144 -10.22 -20.99 5.93
C ASN A 144 -9.65 -22.05 4.99
N ASP A 145 -10.15 -22.10 3.75
CA ASP A 145 -9.78 -23.13 2.77
C ASP A 145 -8.35 -22.96 2.25
N ILE A 146 -7.99 -21.77 1.80
CA ILE A 146 -6.73 -21.54 1.09
C ILE A 146 -5.74 -20.60 1.81
N GLY A 147 -6.13 -20.00 2.92
CA GLY A 147 -5.28 -19.10 3.71
C GLY A 147 -5.20 -17.66 3.19
N LEU A 148 -5.85 -17.32 2.08
CA LEU A 148 -5.70 -16.02 1.41
C LEU A 148 -7.00 -15.53 0.77
N ALA A 149 -7.38 -14.29 1.05
CA ALA A 149 -8.32 -13.53 0.25
C ALA A 149 -7.96 -12.03 0.25
N ILE A 150 -8.13 -11.35 -0.88
CA ILE A 150 -7.94 -9.91 -1.02
C ILE A 150 -9.20 -9.31 -1.63
N ILE A 151 -9.92 -8.49 -0.86
CA ILE A 151 -11.20 -7.91 -1.25
C ILE A 151 -11.22 -6.38 -1.10
N GLY A 152 -12.20 -5.75 -1.71
CA GLY A 152 -12.50 -4.34 -1.52
C GLY A 152 -13.12 -4.06 -0.14
N GLN A 153 -12.98 -2.84 0.33
CA GLN A 153 -13.63 -2.37 1.56
C GLN A 153 -15.13 -2.15 1.29
N SER A 154 -15.99 -2.51 2.25
CA SER A 154 -17.41 -2.17 2.19
C SER A 154 -17.62 -0.66 2.36
N ALA A 155 -18.76 -0.16 1.86
CA ALA A 155 -19.11 1.25 2.02
C ALA A 155 -19.38 1.64 3.48
N THR A 156 -19.72 0.68 4.33
CA THR A 156 -20.06 0.82 5.74
C THR A 156 -18.87 0.64 6.70
N LEU A 157 -17.72 0.22 6.17
CA LEU A 157 -16.50 0.11 6.97
C LEU A 157 -15.95 1.50 7.26
N VAL A 158 -15.87 1.88 8.54
CA VAL A 158 -15.28 3.13 9.04
C VAL A 158 -15.78 4.38 8.29
N PRO A 159 -17.09 4.69 8.27
CA PRO A 159 -17.63 5.84 7.54
C PRO A 159 -17.10 7.18 8.03
N ALA A 160 -16.69 7.29 9.30
CA ALA A 160 -16.01 8.47 9.83
C ALA A 160 -14.72 8.76 9.07
N ASP A 161 -13.88 7.75 8.82
CA ASP A 161 -12.63 7.95 8.05
C ASP A 161 -12.93 8.39 6.61
N LYS A 162 -13.90 7.78 5.97
CA LYS A 162 -14.27 8.14 4.58
C LYS A 162 -14.62 9.62 4.46
N LYS A 163 -15.42 10.17 5.40
CA LYS A 163 -15.77 11.59 5.44
C LYS A 163 -14.58 12.48 5.79
N ILE A 164 -13.84 12.11 6.85
CA ILE A 164 -12.69 12.89 7.33
C ILE A 164 -11.60 12.93 6.27
N TYR A 165 -11.28 11.79 5.63
CA TYR A 165 -10.24 11.73 4.60
C TYR A 165 -10.61 12.60 3.38
N ALA A 166 -11.86 12.52 2.91
CA ALA A 166 -12.35 13.35 1.81
C ALA A 166 -12.23 14.85 2.11
N LEU A 167 -12.48 15.26 3.37
CA LEU A 167 -12.32 16.62 3.80
C LEU A 167 -10.84 17.03 3.89
N ARG A 168 -9.99 16.15 4.41
CA ARG A 168 -8.54 16.37 4.53
C ARG A 168 -7.88 16.59 3.17
N ASP A 169 -8.32 15.85 2.16
CA ASP A 169 -7.78 15.89 0.80
C ASP A 169 -7.86 17.31 0.16
N VAL A 170 -8.85 18.11 0.58
CA VAL A 170 -9.10 19.46 0.05
C VAL A 170 -8.84 20.59 1.07
N THR A 171 -8.32 20.29 2.26
CA THR A 171 -8.11 21.28 3.33
C THR A 171 -6.67 21.44 3.81
N GLY A 172 -5.69 20.78 3.11
CA GLY A 172 -4.27 20.89 3.47
C GLY A 172 -3.88 20.18 4.77
N THR A 173 -4.67 19.19 5.22
CA THR A 173 -4.45 18.47 6.49
C THR A 173 -4.02 17.01 6.29
N VAL A 174 -3.71 16.59 5.05
CA VAL A 174 -3.34 15.21 4.71
C VAL A 174 -2.03 14.78 5.38
N SER A 175 -1.04 15.68 5.47
CA SER A 175 0.30 15.36 5.99
C SER A 175 0.40 15.22 7.53
N CYS A 176 -0.69 15.44 8.25
CA CYS A 176 -0.71 15.37 9.72
C CYS A 176 -0.57 13.92 10.22
N ILE A 177 0.57 13.58 10.83
CA ILE A 177 0.91 12.21 11.24
C ILE A 177 -0.15 11.54 12.13
N PRO A 178 -0.66 12.15 13.23
CA PRO A 178 -1.73 11.53 14.02
C PRO A 178 -2.98 11.19 13.22
N LEU A 179 -3.36 12.06 12.27
CA LEU A 179 -4.52 11.85 11.40
C LEU A 179 -4.28 10.77 10.34
N ILE A 180 -3.05 10.65 9.82
CA ILE A 180 -2.65 9.56 8.93
C ILE A 180 -2.72 8.23 9.68
N ALA A 181 -2.13 8.17 10.88
CA ALA A 181 -2.10 6.99 11.72
C ALA A 181 -3.52 6.51 12.08
N SER A 182 -4.39 7.43 12.52
CA SER A 182 -5.78 7.10 12.87
C SER A 182 -6.58 6.61 11.67
N SER A 183 -6.39 7.24 10.48
CA SER A 183 -7.05 6.82 9.23
C SER A 183 -6.65 5.40 8.82
N ILE A 184 -5.37 5.05 8.90
CA ILE A 184 -4.87 3.72 8.55
C ILE A 184 -5.35 2.69 9.57
N MET A 185 -5.09 2.96 10.85
CA MET A 185 -5.32 1.98 11.91
C MET A 185 -6.80 1.71 12.17
N SER A 186 -7.69 2.71 12.07
CA SER A 186 -9.13 2.48 12.22
C SER A 186 -9.67 1.45 11.22
N LYS A 187 -9.23 1.51 9.96
CA LYS A 187 -9.61 0.53 8.93
C LYS A 187 -9.00 -0.85 9.18
N LYS A 188 -7.76 -0.91 9.67
CA LYS A 188 -7.09 -2.18 9.98
C LYS A 188 -7.67 -2.87 11.21
N LEU A 189 -8.09 -2.11 12.20
CA LEU A 189 -8.80 -2.64 13.37
C LEU A 189 -10.20 -3.13 12.97
N ALA A 190 -10.98 -2.32 12.23
CA ALA A 190 -12.31 -2.69 11.77
C ALA A 190 -12.32 -3.90 10.81
N SER A 191 -11.23 -4.17 10.09
CA SER A 191 -11.11 -5.36 9.24
C SER A 191 -10.93 -6.67 10.02
N GLY A 192 -10.79 -6.64 11.35
CA GLY A 192 -10.85 -7.80 12.23
C GLY A 192 -9.57 -8.61 12.38
N ALA A 193 -8.44 -8.23 11.76
CA ALA A 193 -7.17 -8.94 11.89
C ALA A 193 -6.65 -9.00 13.33
N ASP A 194 -5.99 -10.10 13.70
CA ASP A 194 -5.37 -10.27 15.03
C ASP A 194 -4.04 -9.56 15.13
N THR A 195 -3.28 -9.53 14.02
CA THR A 195 -1.98 -8.88 13.94
C THR A 195 -1.86 -8.02 12.70
N ILE A 196 -1.09 -6.94 12.79
CA ILE A 196 -0.93 -5.96 11.72
C ILE A 196 0.56 -5.75 11.46
N LEU A 197 1.00 -5.96 10.22
CA LEU A 197 2.30 -5.51 9.73
C LEU A 197 2.12 -4.26 8.90
N LEU A 198 2.81 -3.19 9.28
CA LEU A 198 2.84 -1.93 8.56
C LEU A 198 4.10 -1.86 7.71
N ASP A 199 3.96 -1.55 6.43
CA ASP A 199 5.06 -1.23 5.53
C ASP A 199 5.07 0.29 5.32
N VAL A 200 5.85 0.99 6.15
CA VAL A 200 5.92 2.45 6.19
C VAL A 200 7.01 2.90 5.24
N LYS A 201 6.59 3.51 4.14
CA LYS A 201 7.50 3.93 3.09
C LYS A 201 7.93 5.38 3.25
N TYR A 202 9.23 5.65 2.94
CA TYR A 202 9.78 7.00 2.91
C TYR A 202 10.55 7.25 1.61
N GLY A 203 10.71 8.52 1.25
CA GLY A 203 11.42 8.96 0.04
C GLY A 203 10.49 9.66 -0.96
N ASN A 204 11.02 10.04 -2.10
CA ASN A 204 10.33 10.88 -3.09
C ASN A 204 9.05 10.24 -3.68
N GLY A 205 8.94 8.92 -3.68
CA GLY A 205 7.75 8.18 -4.12
C GLY A 205 6.73 7.87 -3.03
N ALA A 206 6.95 8.31 -1.79
CA ALA A 206 6.09 8.03 -0.62
C ALA A 206 5.42 9.29 -0.07
N PHE A 207 4.44 9.09 0.83
CA PHE A 207 3.84 10.20 1.60
C PHE A 207 4.83 10.78 2.61
N MET A 208 5.61 9.94 3.29
CA MET A 208 6.67 10.38 4.20
C MET A 208 7.93 10.65 3.39
N GLN A 209 8.37 11.91 3.38
CA GLN A 209 9.55 12.31 2.59
C GLN A 209 10.86 11.94 3.30
N THR A 210 10.85 11.92 4.63
CA THR A 210 12.03 11.66 5.44
C THR A 210 11.91 10.36 6.22
N LEU A 211 13.06 9.74 6.52
CA LEU A 211 13.14 8.57 7.39
C LEU A 211 12.61 8.86 8.80
N GLU A 212 12.86 10.09 9.30
CA GLU A 212 12.40 10.52 10.63
C GLU A 212 10.88 10.55 10.72
N ASP A 213 10.19 11.13 9.74
CA ASP A 213 8.73 11.16 9.68
C ASP A 213 8.14 9.75 9.55
N ALA A 214 8.78 8.89 8.76
CA ALA A 214 8.37 7.50 8.62
C ALA A 214 8.50 6.74 9.96
N LYS A 215 9.59 6.93 10.69
CA LYS A 215 9.77 6.36 12.04
C LYS A 215 8.71 6.86 13.02
N LYS A 216 8.42 8.16 12.99
CA LYS A 216 7.38 8.76 13.83
C LYS A 216 6.00 8.21 13.51
N LEU A 217 5.65 8.08 12.22
CA LEU A 217 4.39 7.47 11.79
C LEU A 217 4.31 6.00 12.21
N ALA A 218 5.37 5.22 11.99
CA ALA A 218 5.44 3.82 12.39
C ALA A 218 5.21 3.66 13.89
N GLN A 219 5.91 4.42 14.71
CA GLN A 219 5.77 4.38 16.16
C GLN A 219 4.35 4.77 16.61
N THR A 220 3.78 5.82 16.01
CA THR A 220 2.41 6.25 16.32
C THR A 220 1.40 5.14 16.04
N MET A 221 1.53 4.43 14.91
CA MET A 221 0.63 3.33 14.57
C MET A 221 0.84 2.09 15.46
N ILE A 222 2.07 1.80 15.85
CA ILE A 222 2.39 0.72 16.81
C ILE A 222 1.77 1.03 18.18
N ASP A 223 1.87 2.27 18.64
CA ASP A 223 1.28 2.70 19.91
C ASP A 223 -0.24 2.61 19.92
N ILE A 224 -0.90 2.93 18.79
CA ILE A 224 -2.35 2.67 18.59
C ILE A 224 -2.62 1.16 18.71
N GLY A 225 -1.85 0.32 18.01
CA GLY A 225 -2.00 -1.12 18.06
C GLY A 225 -1.87 -1.68 19.48
N LYS A 226 -0.85 -1.26 20.23
CA LYS A 226 -0.66 -1.61 21.64
C LYS A 226 -1.86 -1.21 22.50
N HIS A 227 -2.39 0.01 22.30
CA HIS A 227 -3.56 0.49 23.02
C HIS A 227 -4.81 -0.35 22.70
N CYS A 228 -4.94 -0.82 21.48
CA CYS A 228 -6.03 -1.68 21.01
C CYS A 228 -5.75 -3.19 21.18
N HIS A 229 -4.70 -3.57 21.92
CA HIS A 229 -4.30 -4.97 22.18
C HIS A 229 -4.05 -5.79 20.91
N LYS A 230 -3.51 -5.17 19.86
CA LYS A 230 -3.10 -5.82 18.60
C LYS A 230 -1.58 -5.86 18.48
N ASP A 231 -1.02 -7.05 18.16
CA ASP A 231 0.42 -7.14 17.80
C ASP A 231 0.63 -6.40 16.48
N THR A 232 1.13 -5.18 16.59
CA THR A 232 1.39 -4.29 15.47
C THR A 232 2.88 -4.05 15.35
N ARG A 233 3.45 -4.35 14.17
CA ARG A 233 4.86 -4.13 13.86
C ARG A 233 4.99 -3.32 12.59
N ALA A 234 6.13 -2.69 12.37
CA ALA A 234 6.38 -1.89 11.17
C ALA A 234 7.71 -2.24 10.52
N THR A 235 7.71 -2.35 9.20
CA THR A 235 8.91 -2.31 8.37
C THR A 235 9.01 -0.90 7.80
N ILE A 236 10.17 -0.25 7.94
CA ILE A 236 10.44 1.04 7.32
C ILE A 236 11.24 0.79 6.06
N SER A 237 10.67 1.12 4.90
CA SER A 237 11.25 0.81 3.60
C SER A 237 11.37 2.03 2.70
N SER A 238 12.44 2.05 1.88
CA SER A 238 12.71 3.14 0.95
C SER A 238 11.78 3.10 -0.27
N MET A 239 11.29 4.27 -0.65
CA MET A 239 10.58 4.55 -1.90
C MET A 239 11.28 5.71 -2.65
N SER A 240 12.60 5.80 -2.52
CA SER A 240 13.44 6.74 -3.28
C SER A 240 13.59 6.37 -4.75
N GLN A 241 13.08 5.21 -5.11
CA GLN A 241 12.88 4.71 -6.47
C GLN A 241 11.67 3.76 -6.46
N PRO A 242 11.03 3.48 -7.60
CA PRO A 242 9.95 2.50 -7.69
C PRO A 242 10.36 1.12 -7.17
N LEU A 243 9.44 0.43 -6.48
CA LEU A 243 9.67 -0.94 -6.01
C LEU A 243 9.52 -1.93 -7.18
N GLY A 244 10.50 -2.82 -7.34
CA GLY A 244 10.60 -3.65 -8.54
C GLY A 244 10.91 -2.81 -9.78
N LYS A 245 10.46 -3.25 -10.94
CA LYS A 245 10.68 -2.61 -12.23
C LYS A 245 9.38 -2.09 -12.86
N ALA A 246 8.27 -2.79 -12.67
CA ALA A 246 7.00 -2.46 -13.30
C ALA A 246 6.21 -1.40 -12.54
N ILE A 247 5.62 -0.45 -13.27
CA ILE A 247 4.70 0.58 -12.79
C ILE A 247 3.48 0.56 -13.72
N GLY A 248 2.34 0.09 -13.24
CA GLY A 248 1.11 -0.09 -14.02
C GLY A 248 0.37 -1.34 -13.55
N ASN A 249 -0.89 -1.52 -13.95
CA ASN A 249 -1.73 -2.55 -13.32
C ASN A 249 -1.33 -3.97 -13.72
N SER A 250 -1.56 -4.40 -14.96
CA SER A 250 -1.20 -5.73 -15.43
C SER A 250 0.32 -5.97 -15.43
N LEU A 251 1.11 -4.93 -15.72
CA LEU A 251 2.57 -5.02 -15.68
C LEU A 251 3.07 -5.39 -14.28
N GLU A 252 2.46 -4.85 -13.22
CA GLU A 252 2.79 -5.19 -11.85
C GLU A 252 2.29 -6.59 -11.45
N VAL A 253 1.15 -7.05 -11.99
CA VAL A 253 0.69 -8.43 -11.81
C VAL A 253 1.66 -9.41 -12.47
N ILE A 254 2.10 -9.13 -13.69
CA ILE A 254 3.11 -9.95 -14.39
C ILE A 254 4.40 -10.03 -13.57
N GLU A 255 4.90 -8.89 -13.05
CA GLU A 255 6.10 -8.89 -12.21
C GLU A 255 5.90 -9.65 -10.89
N ALA A 256 4.72 -9.58 -10.27
CA ALA A 256 4.39 -10.36 -9.09
C ALA A 256 4.40 -11.87 -9.39
N ILE A 257 3.84 -12.29 -10.53
CA ILE A 257 3.87 -13.69 -11.00
C ILE A 257 5.32 -14.15 -11.20
N GLU A 258 6.15 -13.37 -11.87
CA GLU A 258 7.56 -13.70 -12.08
C GLU A 258 8.33 -13.75 -10.76
N THR A 259 8.01 -12.89 -9.78
CA THR A 259 8.58 -12.95 -8.43
C THR A 259 8.20 -14.25 -7.72
N LEU A 260 6.94 -14.69 -7.83
CA LEU A 260 6.48 -15.97 -7.26
C LEU A 260 7.06 -17.21 -7.98
N LYS A 261 7.59 -17.04 -9.20
CA LYS A 261 8.37 -18.06 -9.93
C LYS A 261 9.87 -18.02 -9.58
N GLY A 262 10.33 -17.07 -8.76
CA GLY A 262 11.74 -16.85 -8.42
C GLY A 262 12.56 -16.07 -9.45
N ASN A 263 11.89 -15.41 -10.41
CA ASN A 263 12.52 -14.61 -11.48
C ASN A 263 12.29 -13.09 -11.30
N GLY A 264 11.76 -12.66 -10.16
CA GLY A 264 11.41 -11.28 -9.90
C GLY A 264 12.59 -10.37 -9.55
N PRO A 265 12.34 -9.05 -9.45
CA PRO A 265 13.34 -8.10 -8.97
C PRO A 265 13.74 -8.38 -7.52
N GLN A 266 15.03 -8.30 -7.26
CA GLN A 266 15.61 -8.63 -5.95
C GLN A 266 15.02 -7.79 -4.81
N ASP A 267 14.80 -6.49 -5.04
CA ASP A 267 14.25 -5.58 -4.02
C ASP A 267 12.80 -5.94 -3.64
N LEU A 268 11.98 -6.31 -4.62
CA LEU A 268 10.61 -6.77 -4.37
C LEU A 268 10.60 -8.07 -3.58
N GLU A 269 11.41 -9.04 -4.00
CA GLU A 269 11.52 -10.34 -3.33
C GLU A 269 12.01 -10.17 -1.89
N GLU A 270 13.10 -9.41 -1.68
CA GLU A 270 13.68 -9.17 -0.36
C GLU A 270 12.67 -8.52 0.60
N LEU A 271 11.95 -7.48 0.15
CA LEU A 271 10.94 -6.83 0.97
C LEU A 271 9.81 -7.80 1.35
N CYS A 272 9.34 -8.62 0.40
CA CYS A 272 8.28 -9.59 0.65
C CYS A 272 8.74 -10.70 1.61
N LEU A 273 9.95 -11.23 1.46
CA LEU A 273 10.51 -12.26 2.35
C LEU A 273 10.69 -11.72 3.78
N LYS A 274 11.20 -10.50 3.94
CA LYS A 274 11.36 -9.87 5.26
C LYS A 274 10.01 -9.56 5.92
N ALA A 275 9.09 -8.96 5.21
CA ALA A 275 7.73 -8.69 5.69
C ALA A 275 6.99 -9.99 6.05
N GLY A 276 7.05 -10.99 5.17
CA GLY A 276 6.43 -12.29 5.38
C GLY A 276 7.00 -13.04 6.59
N SER A 277 8.31 -12.98 6.81
CA SER A 277 8.92 -13.61 7.98
C SER A 277 8.41 -12.99 9.30
N THR A 278 8.27 -11.67 9.35
CA THR A 278 7.67 -10.99 10.51
C THR A 278 6.21 -11.41 10.70
N MET A 279 5.40 -11.48 9.61
CA MET A 279 3.99 -11.90 9.68
C MET A 279 3.84 -13.34 10.15
N LEU A 280 4.69 -14.26 9.71
CA LEU A 280 4.63 -15.67 10.13
C LEU A 280 5.01 -15.85 11.61
N VAL A 281 5.91 -15.03 12.13
CA VAL A 281 6.23 -14.98 13.58
C VAL A 281 5.05 -14.38 14.35
N GLN A 282 4.41 -13.31 13.87
CA GLN A 282 3.18 -12.76 14.46
C GLN A 282 2.04 -13.78 14.46
N ALA A 283 1.94 -14.60 13.39
CA ALA A 283 0.98 -15.70 13.29
C ALA A 283 1.29 -16.87 14.24
N LYS A 284 2.42 -16.84 14.94
CA LYS A 284 2.91 -17.92 15.82
C LYS A 284 3.14 -19.26 15.09
N LEU A 285 3.39 -19.21 13.78
CA LEU A 285 3.68 -20.39 12.96
C LEU A 285 5.17 -20.75 12.99
N TYR A 286 6.03 -19.77 13.22
CA TYR A 286 7.48 -19.93 13.34
C TYR A 286 7.98 -19.22 14.60
N GLN A 287 9.07 -19.75 15.17
CA GLN A 287 9.62 -19.19 16.41
C GLN A 287 10.45 -17.92 16.16
N ASP A 288 11.16 -17.89 15.03
CA ASP A 288 11.99 -16.76 14.66
C ASP A 288 11.89 -16.43 13.16
N GLU A 289 12.33 -15.19 12.83
CA GLU A 289 12.25 -14.67 11.46
C GLU A 289 13.22 -15.36 10.49
N LYS A 290 14.30 -16.01 10.97
CA LYS A 290 15.26 -16.71 10.09
C LYS A 290 14.66 -18.03 9.58
N GLU A 291 13.98 -18.75 10.46
CA GLU A 291 13.27 -19.97 10.10
C GLU A 291 12.14 -19.66 9.13
N ALA A 292 11.31 -18.67 9.46
CA ALA A 292 10.22 -18.18 8.61
C ALA A 292 10.73 -17.72 7.22
N TYR A 293 11.83 -16.98 7.17
CA TYR A 293 12.43 -16.50 5.93
C TYR A 293 12.84 -17.67 5.00
N LYS A 294 13.47 -18.70 5.53
CA LYS A 294 13.84 -19.89 4.76
C LYS A 294 12.61 -20.63 4.22
N ALA A 295 11.56 -20.77 5.03
CA ALA A 295 10.32 -21.38 4.59
C ALA A 295 9.64 -20.59 3.46
N LEU A 296 9.68 -19.25 3.52
CA LEU A 296 9.17 -18.39 2.45
C LEU A 296 9.97 -18.55 1.15
N GLN A 297 11.30 -18.65 1.23
CA GLN A 297 12.14 -18.94 0.05
C GLN A 297 11.81 -20.34 -0.54
N GLU A 298 11.57 -21.32 0.32
CA GLU A 298 11.23 -22.67 -0.12
C GLU A 298 9.90 -22.70 -0.87
N VAL A 299 8.85 -22.00 -0.41
CA VAL A 299 7.55 -22.00 -1.09
C VAL A 299 7.57 -21.25 -2.43
N ILE A 300 8.49 -20.31 -2.63
CA ILE A 300 8.75 -19.73 -3.94
C ILE A 300 9.43 -20.76 -4.83
N SER A 301 10.55 -21.32 -4.38
CA SER A 301 11.37 -22.24 -5.19
C SER A 301 10.65 -23.53 -5.60
N ASN A 302 9.74 -24.05 -4.76
CA ASN A 302 8.97 -25.26 -5.05
C ASN A 302 7.61 -25.01 -5.73
N GLY A 303 7.28 -23.76 -6.04
CA GLY A 303 6.08 -23.34 -6.76
C GLY A 303 4.79 -23.22 -5.93
N LYS A 304 4.80 -23.58 -4.64
CA LYS A 304 3.60 -23.53 -3.78
C LYS A 304 3.03 -22.11 -3.64
N ALA A 305 3.89 -21.12 -3.65
CA ALA A 305 3.46 -19.72 -3.58
C ALA A 305 2.66 -19.31 -4.82
N LEU A 306 3.09 -19.69 -6.02
CA LEU A 306 2.36 -19.45 -7.26
C LEU A 306 1.01 -20.17 -7.29
N GLU A 307 0.96 -21.41 -6.80
CA GLU A 307 -0.30 -22.15 -6.68
C GLU A 307 -1.30 -21.43 -5.76
N LYS A 308 -0.84 -20.82 -4.65
CA LYS A 308 -1.71 -20.02 -3.78
C LYS A 308 -2.29 -18.77 -4.48
N LEU A 309 -1.51 -18.13 -5.35
CA LEU A 309 -2.04 -17.05 -6.19
C LEU A 309 -3.12 -17.56 -7.13
N LYS A 310 -2.90 -18.70 -7.79
CA LYS A 310 -3.90 -19.34 -8.68
C LYS A 310 -5.18 -19.70 -7.94
N GLU A 311 -5.05 -20.32 -6.76
CA GLU A 311 -6.20 -20.67 -5.91
C GLU A 311 -7.03 -19.42 -5.55
N MET A 312 -6.37 -18.32 -5.17
CA MET A 312 -7.05 -17.06 -4.87
C MET A 312 -7.76 -16.50 -6.10
N VAL A 313 -7.07 -16.45 -7.24
CA VAL A 313 -7.64 -15.96 -8.50
C VAL A 313 -8.86 -16.78 -8.90
N GLN A 314 -8.77 -18.10 -8.85
CA GLN A 314 -9.87 -19.00 -9.18
C GLN A 314 -11.08 -18.82 -8.25
N ARG A 315 -10.84 -18.74 -6.92
CA ARG A 315 -11.89 -18.58 -5.92
C ARG A 315 -12.64 -17.25 -6.05
N GLN A 316 -11.96 -16.22 -6.54
CA GLN A 316 -12.55 -14.90 -6.78
C GLN A 316 -12.99 -14.72 -8.25
N GLY A 317 -13.18 -15.80 -9.02
CA GLY A 317 -13.76 -15.80 -10.36
C GLY A 317 -12.84 -15.35 -11.48
N GLY A 318 -11.55 -15.10 -11.19
CA GLY A 318 -10.56 -14.68 -12.17
C GLY A 318 -10.10 -15.84 -13.06
N ASP A 319 -9.69 -15.50 -14.27
CA ASP A 319 -9.14 -16.46 -15.23
C ASP A 319 -7.70 -16.82 -14.89
N VAL A 320 -7.50 -18.04 -14.38
CA VAL A 320 -6.19 -18.56 -13.96
C VAL A 320 -5.21 -18.68 -15.11
N SER A 321 -5.70 -18.79 -16.37
CA SER A 321 -4.82 -18.88 -17.55
C SER A 321 -3.88 -17.68 -17.67
N TYR A 322 -4.27 -16.50 -17.19
CA TYR A 322 -3.43 -15.29 -17.14
C TYR A 322 -2.29 -15.38 -16.10
N ILE A 323 -2.46 -16.20 -15.06
CA ILE A 323 -1.38 -16.47 -14.10
C ILE A 323 -0.42 -17.51 -14.64
N GLU A 324 -0.92 -18.50 -15.36
CA GLU A 324 -0.12 -19.56 -15.99
C GLU A 324 0.68 -19.04 -17.18
N ASN A 325 0.04 -18.21 -18.00
CA ASN A 325 0.63 -17.59 -19.18
C ASN A 325 0.42 -16.06 -19.18
N PRO A 326 1.32 -15.28 -18.56
CA PRO A 326 1.22 -13.81 -18.52
C PRO A 326 1.25 -13.12 -19.88
N GLU A 327 1.65 -13.82 -20.95
CA GLU A 327 1.59 -13.29 -22.32
C GLU A 327 0.14 -13.05 -22.83
N LEU A 328 -0.85 -13.59 -22.12
CA LEU A 328 -2.27 -13.35 -22.42
C LEU A 328 -2.74 -11.96 -22.00
N PHE A 329 -2.03 -11.28 -21.06
CA PHE A 329 -2.37 -9.91 -20.74
C PHE A 329 -2.27 -9.02 -21.98
N GLU A 330 -3.26 -8.14 -22.10
CA GLU A 330 -3.33 -7.21 -23.23
C GLU A 330 -2.06 -6.37 -23.34
N LYS A 331 -1.49 -6.30 -24.54
CA LYS A 331 -0.37 -5.42 -24.87
C LYS A 331 -0.91 -4.16 -25.55
N PRO A 332 -0.50 -2.96 -25.10
CA PRO A 332 -0.95 -1.73 -25.74
C PRO A 332 -0.29 -1.55 -27.12
N SER A 333 -0.86 -0.66 -27.92
CA SER A 333 -0.45 -0.45 -29.33
C SER A 333 0.97 0.10 -29.48
N VAL A 334 1.49 0.79 -28.45
CA VAL A 334 2.80 1.44 -28.47
C VAL A 334 3.64 0.86 -27.34
N ILE A 335 4.78 0.28 -27.70
CA ILE A 335 5.84 -0.11 -26.78
C ILE A 335 7.08 0.65 -27.23
N MET A 336 7.59 1.55 -26.38
CA MET A 336 8.67 2.45 -26.74
C MET A 336 9.78 2.43 -25.69
N GLU A 337 11.00 2.18 -26.12
CA GLU A 337 12.19 2.28 -25.28
C GLU A 337 12.64 3.73 -25.16
N ILE A 338 12.95 4.17 -23.94
CA ILE A 338 13.62 5.43 -23.65
C ILE A 338 15.07 5.11 -23.34
N THR A 339 15.96 5.54 -24.22
CA THR A 339 17.40 5.25 -24.11
C THR A 339 18.15 6.41 -23.45
N SER A 340 19.24 6.08 -22.77
CA SER A 340 20.11 7.09 -22.15
C SER A 340 20.79 7.98 -23.17
N LYS A 341 20.88 9.27 -22.85
CA LYS A 341 21.67 10.28 -23.59
C LYS A 341 23.05 10.48 -22.99
N GLU A 342 23.31 9.87 -21.84
CA GLU A 342 24.52 10.05 -21.05
C GLU A 342 25.07 8.68 -20.65
N THR A 343 26.40 8.62 -20.45
CA THR A 343 27.07 7.45 -19.84
C THR A 343 27.37 7.78 -18.38
N GLY A 344 27.16 6.83 -17.47
CA GLY A 344 27.44 7.03 -16.04
C GLY A 344 26.61 6.13 -15.14
N TYR A 345 26.48 6.51 -13.88
CA TYR A 345 25.68 5.80 -12.88
C TYR A 345 24.39 6.56 -12.59
N VAL A 346 23.28 5.84 -12.48
CA VAL A 346 22.00 6.43 -12.03
C VAL A 346 22.14 6.82 -10.57
N LYS A 347 22.18 8.12 -10.29
CA LYS A 347 22.29 8.69 -8.93
C LYS A 347 20.94 8.88 -8.24
N ALA A 348 19.95 9.32 -9.00
CA ALA A 348 18.61 9.55 -8.46
C ALA A 348 17.55 9.16 -9.49
N LEU A 349 16.40 8.75 -8.96
CA LEU A 349 15.23 8.35 -9.74
C LEU A 349 13.98 8.90 -9.06
N GLU A 350 13.27 9.83 -9.73
CA GLU A 350 12.09 10.49 -9.18
C GLU A 350 10.87 9.56 -9.29
N ALA A 351 10.71 8.67 -8.30
CA ALA A 351 9.65 7.66 -8.29
C ALA A 351 8.25 8.28 -8.43
N LYS A 352 7.97 9.39 -7.72
CA LYS A 352 6.69 10.10 -7.82
C LYS A 352 6.40 10.55 -9.25
N ASN A 353 7.39 11.11 -9.94
CA ASN A 353 7.22 11.58 -11.31
C ASN A 353 6.92 10.42 -12.26
N LEU A 354 7.61 9.27 -12.10
CA LEU A 354 7.32 8.07 -12.89
C LEU A 354 5.91 7.53 -12.61
N GLY A 355 5.45 7.60 -11.35
CA GLY A 355 4.06 7.28 -10.99
C GLY A 355 3.05 8.22 -11.68
N ILE A 356 3.36 9.53 -11.73
CA ILE A 356 2.54 10.53 -12.45
C ILE A 356 2.54 10.25 -13.96
N VAL A 357 3.69 9.91 -14.54
CA VAL A 357 3.77 9.52 -15.95
C VAL A 357 2.88 8.30 -16.23
N SER A 358 2.95 7.26 -15.41
CA SER A 358 2.07 6.09 -15.53
C SER A 358 0.58 6.46 -15.47
N MET A 359 0.22 7.37 -14.56
CA MET A 359 -1.15 7.92 -14.45
C MET A 359 -1.56 8.69 -15.71
N LYS A 360 -0.70 9.57 -16.24
CA LYS A 360 -0.94 10.32 -17.50
C LYS A 360 -1.10 9.41 -18.72
N LEU A 361 -0.47 8.25 -18.73
CA LEU A 361 -0.64 7.23 -19.75
C LEU A 361 -1.99 6.49 -19.64
N GLY A 362 -2.72 6.65 -18.54
CA GLY A 362 -3.98 5.99 -18.24
C GLY A 362 -3.90 4.86 -17.20
N GLY A 363 -2.71 4.57 -16.65
CA GLY A 363 -2.50 3.51 -15.67
C GLY A 363 -3.00 3.84 -14.25
N GLY A 364 -3.43 5.07 -13.99
CA GLY A 364 -3.99 5.54 -12.72
C GLY A 364 -5.12 6.53 -12.93
N ARG A 365 -5.78 6.96 -11.83
CA ARG A 365 -6.90 7.89 -11.85
C ARG A 365 -6.46 9.29 -11.44
N MET A 366 -6.80 10.31 -12.24
CA MET A 366 -6.73 11.71 -11.83
C MET A 366 -7.95 12.10 -11.00
N THR A 367 -9.10 11.53 -11.32
CA THR A 367 -10.36 11.70 -10.58
C THR A 367 -10.95 10.34 -10.19
N LYS A 368 -11.83 10.32 -9.17
CA LYS A 368 -12.39 9.05 -8.64
C LYS A 368 -13.26 8.28 -9.65
N ASP A 369 -13.80 8.98 -10.65
CA ASP A 369 -14.77 8.43 -11.60
C ASP A 369 -14.11 7.98 -12.92
N GLU A 370 -12.78 8.10 -13.04
CA GLU A 370 -12.06 7.66 -14.23
C GLU A 370 -11.83 6.16 -14.25
N ASP A 371 -11.98 5.56 -15.42
CA ASP A 371 -11.55 4.18 -15.66
C ASP A 371 -10.03 4.10 -15.82
N VAL A 372 -9.47 2.95 -15.45
CA VAL A 372 -8.04 2.69 -15.53
C VAL A 372 -7.75 1.78 -16.72
N ASP A 373 -6.77 2.14 -17.53
CA ASP A 373 -6.24 1.25 -18.56
C ASP A 373 -5.20 0.30 -17.93
N HIS A 374 -5.57 -0.97 -17.86
CA HIS A 374 -4.73 -1.97 -17.21
C HIS A 374 -3.47 -2.32 -18.00
N ALA A 375 -3.42 -2.06 -19.30
CA ALA A 375 -2.31 -2.49 -20.18
C ALA A 375 -1.16 -1.47 -20.25
N VAL A 376 -1.36 -0.24 -19.77
CA VAL A 376 -0.37 0.84 -19.89
C VAL A 376 0.50 0.97 -18.64
N GLY A 377 1.67 1.59 -18.81
CA GLY A 377 2.59 1.85 -17.70
C GLY A 377 4.05 1.93 -18.15
N LEU A 378 4.95 1.65 -17.21
CA LEU A 378 6.39 1.72 -17.40
C LEU A 378 7.05 0.44 -16.86
N VAL A 379 8.15 0.02 -17.51
CA VAL A 379 9.04 -1.02 -16.98
C VAL A 379 10.47 -0.49 -16.96
N LEU A 380 11.05 -0.40 -15.77
CA LEU A 380 12.39 0.12 -15.53
C LEU A 380 13.46 -0.91 -15.94
N ASN A 381 14.45 -0.48 -16.69
CA ASN A 381 15.63 -1.28 -17.03
C ASN A 381 16.83 -0.88 -16.15
N LYS A 382 16.91 0.38 -15.75
CA LYS A 382 17.98 0.94 -14.92
C LYS A 382 17.42 1.59 -13.66
N LYS A 383 18.05 1.32 -12.55
CA LYS A 383 17.70 1.81 -11.21
C LYS A 383 18.89 2.48 -10.54
N ILE A 384 18.69 3.11 -9.37
CA ILE A 384 19.78 3.79 -8.64
C ILE A 384 20.92 2.81 -8.36
N GLY A 385 22.15 3.23 -8.70
CA GLY A 385 23.37 2.44 -8.59
C GLY A 385 23.73 1.63 -9.84
N ASP A 386 22.83 1.54 -10.84
CA ASP A 386 23.14 0.86 -12.08
C ASP A 386 23.96 1.77 -13.01
N HIS A 387 24.97 1.20 -13.67
CA HIS A 387 25.71 1.85 -14.75
C HIS A 387 24.89 1.82 -16.04
N VAL A 388 25.00 2.87 -16.84
CA VAL A 388 24.32 2.99 -18.14
C VAL A 388 25.26 3.63 -19.16
N GLU A 389 25.22 3.13 -20.39
CA GLU A 389 25.90 3.70 -21.55
C GLU A 389 24.91 4.48 -22.42
N ILE A 390 25.43 5.45 -23.21
CA ILE A 390 24.62 6.14 -24.21
C ILE A 390 23.96 5.12 -25.14
N GLY A 391 22.63 5.24 -25.33
CA GLY A 391 21.85 4.34 -26.17
C GLY A 391 21.29 3.11 -25.44
N GLU A 392 21.73 2.80 -24.21
CA GLU A 392 21.11 1.75 -23.41
C GLU A 392 19.73 2.15 -22.89
N THR A 393 18.81 1.20 -22.83
CA THR A 393 17.43 1.45 -22.38
C THR A 393 17.37 1.75 -20.89
N LEU A 394 16.87 2.94 -20.53
CA LEU A 394 16.55 3.35 -19.16
C LEU A 394 15.26 2.70 -18.67
N LEU A 395 14.22 2.79 -19.48
CA LEU A 395 12.91 2.17 -19.24
C LEU A 395 12.15 1.97 -20.54
N THR A 396 11.11 1.12 -20.49
CA THR A 396 10.17 0.89 -21.58
C THR A 396 8.80 1.47 -21.20
N VAL A 397 8.21 2.25 -22.12
CA VAL A 397 6.88 2.83 -22.00
C VAL A 397 5.88 1.94 -22.72
N TYR A 398 4.78 1.63 -22.05
CA TYR A 398 3.62 0.92 -22.58
C TYR A 398 2.44 1.89 -22.67
N ALA A 399 1.94 2.20 -23.89
CA ALA A 399 0.93 3.22 -24.12
C ALA A 399 -0.08 2.86 -25.21
N ARG A 400 -1.31 3.37 -25.12
CA ARG A 400 -2.34 3.19 -26.18
C ARG A 400 -2.06 4.05 -27.39
N ASN A 401 -1.55 5.24 -27.18
CA ASN A 401 -1.33 6.23 -28.21
C ASN A 401 0.14 6.64 -28.28
N LYS A 402 0.52 7.38 -29.33
CA LYS A 402 1.85 7.96 -29.44
C LYS A 402 2.20 8.76 -28.18
N VAL A 403 3.32 8.44 -27.56
CA VAL A 403 3.82 9.13 -26.38
C VAL A 403 4.20 10.56 -26.77
N SER A 404 3.69 11.54 -26.01
CA SER A 404 3.98 12.95 -26.26
C SER A 404 5.43 13.30 -25.89
N GLN A 405 5.96 14.34 -26.53
CA GLN A 405 7.31 14.84 -26.20
C GLN A 405 7.41 15.29 -24.74
N GLU A 406 6.33 15.83 -24.17
CA GLU A 406 6.24 16.25 -22.76
C GLU A 406 6.47 15.04 -21.83
N ILE A 407 5.78 13.93 -22.06
CA ILE A 407 5.97 12.70 -21.27
C ILE A 407 7.41 12.17 -21.39
N ILE A 408 7.99 12.20 -22.59
CA ILE A 408 9.37 11.77 -22.81
C ILE A 408 10.35 12.65 -22.00
N GLU A 409 10.14 13.95 -21.98
CA GLU A 409 10.94 14.91 -21.21
C GLU A 409 10.77 14.72 -19.70
N GLU A 410 9.56 14.46 -19.21
CA GLU A 410 9.30 14.15 -17.80
C GLU A 410 10.03 12.86 -17.37
N ILE A 411 10.09 11.85 -18.26
CA ILE A 411 10.84 10.61 -18.00
C ILE A 411 12.34 10.93 -17.88
N TYR A 412 12.92 11.70 -18.81
CA TYR A 412 14.33 12.08 -18.72
C TYR A 412 14.62 12.90 -17.45
N GLN A 413 13.75 13.83 -17.06
CA GLN A 413 13.88 14.61 -15.83
C GLN A 413 13.79 13.76 -14.56
N SER A 414 13.22 12.56 -14.67
CA SER A 414 13.14 11.62 -13.55
C SER A 414 14.45 10.87 -13.27
N TYR A 415 15.41 10.94 -14.17
CA TYR A 415 16.74 10.32 -14.01
C TYR A 415 17.81 11.39 -13.79
N THR A 416 18.68 11.17 -12.82
CA THR A 416 19.94 11.89 -12.66
C THR A 416 21.08 10.91 -12.85
N ILE A 417 21.92 11.15 -13.85
CA ILE A 417 23.08 10.31 -14.18
C ILE A 417 24.35 11.11 -13.87
N VAL A 418 25.36 10.45 -13.31
CA VAL A 418 26.66 11.05 -12.94
C VAL A 418 27.81 10.12 -13.30
N ASP A 419 29.00 10.67 -13.49
CA ASP A 419 30.21 9.89 -13.84
C ASP A 419 30.72 9.06 -12.64
N GLU A 420 30.47 9.53 -11.42
CA GLU A 420 30.93 8.90 -10.19
C GLU A 420 30.12 7.65 -9.84
N PHE A 421 30.78 6.63 -9.28
CA PHE A 421 30.11 5.43 -8.77
C PHE A 421 29.05 5.77 -7.72
N VAL A 422 27.89 5.15 -7.83
CA VAL A 422 26.75 5.32 -6.92
C VAL A 422 26.40 3.98 -6.28
N GLU A 423 26.35 3.95 -4.96
CA GLU A 423 25.89 2.76 -4.23
C GLU A 423 24.36 2.58 -4.36
N LYS A 424 23.92 1.32 -4.37
CA LYS A 424 22.50 1.02 -4.33
C LYS A 424 21.91 1.45 -2.99
N PRO A 425 20.69 2.05 -2.99
CA PRO A 425 20.06 2.52 -1.76
C PRO A 425 19.66 1.33 -0.85
N ILE A 426 19.69 1.58 0.45
CA ILE A 426 19.16 0.64 1.44
C ILE A 426 17.64 0.53 1.24
N LEU A 427 17.14 -0.69 1.06
CA LEU A 427 15.73 -0.95 0.85
C LEU A 427 14.95 -0.95 2.17
N ILE A 428 15.45 -1.65 3.16
CA ILE A 428 14.80 -1.80 4.48
C ILE A 428 15.72 -1.20 5.54
N GLU A 429 15.28 -0.11 6.16
CA GLU A 429 16.04 0.59 7.18
C GLU A 429 15.92 -0.10 8.55
N GLU A 430 14.69 -0.47 8.91
CA GLU A 430 14.41 -0.96 10.25
C GLU A 430 13.11 -1.77 10.28
N ILE A 431 13.04 -2.75 11.20
CA ILE A 431 11.79 -3.39 11.62
C ILE A 431 11.53 -3.00 13.07
N VAL A 432 10.47 -2.22 13.29
CA VAL A 432 10.04 -1.73 14.62
C VAL A 432 9.00 -2.70 15.18
N LYS A 433 9.15 -3.09 16.48
CA LYS A 433 8.31 -4.10 17.16
C LYS A 433 7.66 -3.53 18.41
#